data_d9c7dad7a5f1450c2ee378f97066f528
#
_entry.id   d9c7dad7a5f1450c2ee378f97066f528
#
_cell.length_a   1.000
_cell.length_b   1.000
_cell.length_c   1.000
_cell.angle_alpha   90.00
_cell.angle_beta   90.00
_cell.angle_gamma   90.00
#
_symmetry.space_group_name_H-M   'P 1'
#
loop_
_entity.id
_entity.type
_entity.pdbx_description
1 polymer ?
#
loop_
_entity_poly.entity_id
_entity_poly.type
_entity_poly.pdbx_seq_one_letter_code
_entity_poly.pdbx_strand_id
1 'polypeptide(L)'
;DFARRPLAWLDVISAADGTVISYSPTFGYDICARRVSSQTQVNDRFDLAKWRLAGNGADMIRPDVMQAFVDAFGDAGFKASSFLPSYGLAETTLAVSIMPPGEGIQVELVEETELTGHPGAPDRPIRYRAIVNCGRAVKDMTIEIRDENRKPLADKTIGKVWCTGPSLMKEYFRDKESTDACMVDGWLDTGDMGYLSNGYIYIVGRAKDMIIINGKNHWPQDIEWAVEQLPGFKAGDIAAFSVTTPGGEETPAVLVQCRTTDEAERAKLREQIRDKVRSVTGMNCVVELVPPRTLPRTSSGKMSRAKARNLYLSGEIQPYAIAA
;
A
#
# COMPACT_ATOMS: atom_id res chain seq x y z
N ASP A 1 -10.63 -13.38 -13.30
CA ASP A 1 -9.70 -13.93 -14.30
C ASP A 1 -8.45 -13.07 -14.59
N PHE A 2 -8.42 -11.80 -14.14
CA PHE A 2 -7.27 -10.90 -14.33
C PHE A 2 -5.94 -11.53 -13.87
N ALA A 3 -5.86 -12.09 -12.67
CA ALA A 3 -4.64 -12.69 -12.14
C ALA A 3 -4.09 -13.87 -12.97
N ARG A 4 -4.95 -14.53 -13.76
CA ARG A 4 -4.54 -15.63 -14.65
C ARG A 4 -4.01 -15.11 -15.98
N ARG A 5 -4.59 -14.03 -16.51
CA ARG A 5 -4.27 -13.42 -17.80
C ARG A 5 -4.13 -11.89 -17.67
N PRO A 6 -3.17 -11.38 -16.88
CA PRO A 6 -3.09 -9.95 -16.62
C PRO A 6 -2.84 -9.13 -17.90
N LEU A 7 -2.10 -9.67 -18.84
CA LEU A 7 -1.81 -9.02 -20.12
C LEU A 7 -3.04 -8.86 -21.01
N ALA A 8 -4.14 -9.62 -20.78
CA ALA A 8 -5.38 -9.42 -21.51
C ALA A 8 -5.99 -8.02 -21.30
N TRP A 9 -5.70 -7.38 -20.17
CA TRP A 9 -6.04 -5.98 -19.95
C TRP A 9 -5.36 -5.05 -20.96
N LEU A 10 -4.08 -5.28 -21.23
CA LEU A 10 -3.30 -4.51 -22.20
C LEU A 10 -3.69 -4.84 -23.64
N ASP A 11 -4.08 -6.10 -23.92
CA ASP A 11 -4.64 -6.48 -25.22
C ASP A 11 -5.93 -5.68 -25.52
N VAL A 12 -6.82 -5.51 -24.52
CA VAL A 12 -8.06 -4.71 -24.68
C VAL A 12 -7.74 -3.23 -24.88
N ILE A 13 -6.77 -2.68 -24.15
CA ILE A 13 -6.34 -1.28 -24.33
C ILE A 13 -5.78 -1.06 -25.73
N SER A 14 -4.94 -1.98 -26.21
CA SER A 14 -4.31 -1.92 -27.52
C SER A 14 -5.33 -2.00 -28.66
N ALA A 15 -6.38 -2.81 -28.48
CA ALA A 15 -7.43 -2.99 -29.47
C ALA A 15 -8.46 -1.84 -29.54
N ALA A 16 -8.39 -0.87 -28.63
CA ALA A 16 -9.33 0.23 -28.59
C ALA A 16 -9.15 1.19 -29.77
N ASP A 17 -10.25 1.61 -30.40
CA ASP A 17 -10.22 2.53 -31.54
C ASP A 17 -9.96 4.00 -31.15
N GLY A 18 -10.14 4.35 -29.89
CA GLY A 18 -10.03 5.73 -29.39
C GLY A 18 -9.11 5.89 -28.19
N THR A 19 -9.17 7.08 -27.59
CA THR A 19 -8.46 7.39 -26.35
C THR A 19 -8.95 6.50 -25.22
N VAL A 20 -8.00 5.91 -24.46
CA VAL A 20 -8.30 4.98 -23.38
C VAL A 20 -8.10 5.64 -22.02
N ILE A 21 -9.04 5.40 -21.12
CA ILE A 21 -8.96 5.67 -19.69
C ILE A 21 -9.19 4.34 -18.99
N SER A 22 -8.26 3.92 -18.16
CA SER A 22 -8.40 2.68 -17.40
C SER A 22 -7.69 2.77 -16.04
N TYR A 23 -8.26 2.13 -15.04
CA TYR A 23 -7.77 2.18 -13.66
C TYR A 23 -7.36 0.80 -13.17
N SER A 24 -6.30 0.77 -12.36
CA SER A 24 -5.88 -0.41 -11.61
C SER A 24 -5.19 0.00 -10.31
N PRO A 25 -5.33 -0.77 -9.24
CA PRO A 25 -4.40 -0.68 -8.12
C PRO A 25 -2.97 -1.03 -8.54
N THR A 26 -2.00 -0.67 -7.71
CA THR A 26 -0.56 -0.92 -7.94
C THR A 26 -0.26 -2.36 -8.36
N PHE A 27 -0.92 -3.36 -7.72
CA PHE A 27 -0.68 -4.76 -8.03
C PHE A 27 -0.99 -5.14 -9.49
N GLY A 28 -1.92 -4.46 -10.15
CA GLY A 28 -2.27 -4.76 -11.53
C GLY A 28 -1.14 -4.35 -12.48
N TYR A 29 -0.53 -3.22 -12.26
CA TYR A 29 0.66 -2.78 -12.98
C TYR A 29 1.85 -3.70 -12.70
N ASP A 30 2.07 -4.08 -11.43
CA ASP A 30 3.14 -5.01 -11.02
C ASP A 30 3.04 -6.37 -11.72
N ILE A 31 1.84 -6.98 -11.71
CA ILE A 31 1.64 -8.29 -12.35
C ILE A 31 1.87 -8.20 -13.86
N CYS A 32 1.45 -7.14 -14.52
CA CYS A 32 1.68 -6.95 -15.95
C CYS A 32 3.18 -6.82 -16.24
N ALA A 33 3.89 -5.95 -15.52
CA ALA A 33 5.33 -5.76 -15.70
C ALA A 33 6.12 -7.06 -15.48
N ARG A 34 5.81 -7.83 -14.44
CA ARG A 34 6.45 -9.12 -14.16
C ARG A 34 6.14 -10.23 -15.17
N ARG A 35 5.02 -10.13 -15.90
CA ARG A 35 4.63 -11.13 -16.90
C ARG A 35 5.31 -10.96 -18.26
N VAL A 36 5.89 -9.80 -18.50
CA VAL A 36 6.67 -9.55 -19.69
C VAL A 36 8.06 -10.16 -19.47
N SER A 37 8.41 -11.13 -20.30
CA SER A 37 9.76 -11.71 -20.32
C SER A 37 10.65 -10.89 -21.25
N SER A 38 11.96 -10.96 -21.04
CA SER A 38 12.97 -10.38 -21.94
C SER A 38 12.90 -10.88 -23.39
N GLN A 39 12.15 -11.95 -23.65
CA GLN A 39 11.90 -12.51 -24.98
C GLN A 39 10.60 -12.01 -25.63
N THR A 40 9.76 -11.25 -24.90
CA THR A 40 8.51 -10.70 -25.44
C THR A 40 8.86 -9.39 -26.14
N GLN A 41 8.67 -9.33 -27.45
CA GLN A 41 8.71 -8.06 -28.18
C GLN A 41 7.41 -7.31 -27.86
N VAL A 42 7.48 -6.45 -26.87
CA VAL A 42 6.31 -5.78 -26.26
C VAL A 42 5.64 -4.87 -27.28
N ASN A 43 6.43 -4.19 -28.11
CA ASN A 43 5.97 -3.31 -29.19
C ASN A 43 5.25 -4.06 -30.34
N ASP A 44 5.57 -5.32 -30.57
CA ASP A 44 4.89 -6.12 -31.60
C ASP A 44 3.51 -6.59 -31.12
N ARG A 45 3.32 -6.67 -29.82
CA ARG A 45 2.07 -7.16 -29.23
C ARG A 45 1.12 -6.05 -28.81
N PHE A 46 1.65 -4.94 -28.27
CA PHE A 46 0.84 -3.90 -27.64
C PHE A 46 1.04 -2.54 -28.31
N ASP A 47 -0.05 -1.79 -28.46
CA ASP A 47 -0.06 -0.35 -28.75
C ASP A 47 -0.74 0.37 -27.57
N LEU A 48 0.05 0.96 -26.70
CA LEU A 48 -0.42 1.68 -25.52
C LEU A 48 -0.35 3.21 -25.68
N ALA A 49 -0.03 3.71 -26.88
CA ALA A 49 0.08 5.14 -27.15
C ALA A 49 -1.26 5.88 -26.95
N LYS A 50 -2.39 5.19 -27.11
CA LYS A 50 -3.74 5.71 -26.90
C LYS A 50 -4.16 5.76 -25.43
N TRP A 51 -3.39 5.18 -24.52
CA TRP A 51 -3.72 5.15 -23.10
C TRP A 51 -3.39 6.49 -22.44
N ARG A 52 -4.38 7.37 -22.49
CA ARG A 52 -4.24 8.76 -22.03
C ARG A 52 -4.18 8.88 -20.52
N LEU A 53 -5.05 8.13 -19.80
CA LEU A 53 -5.13 8.16 -18.34
C LEU A 53 -5.07 6.74 -17.79
N ALA A 54 -3.95 6.43 -17.15
CA ALA A 54 -3.67 5.18 -16.46
C ALA A 54 -3.85 5.42 -14.95
N GLY A 55 -5.10 5.33 -14.47
CA GLY A 55 -5.44 5.63 -13.09
C GLY A 55 -4.84 4.62 -12.12
N ASN A 56 -4.28 5.12 -11.04
CA ASN A 56 -3.73 4.31 -9.96
C ASN A 56 -4.25 4.80 -8.62
N GLY A 57 -4.79 3.90 -7.81
CA GLY A 57 -5.34 4.21 -6.50
C GLY A 57 -5.90 2.97 -5.82
N ALA A 58 -6.72 3.21 -4.80
CA ALA A 58 -7.36 2.17 -3.98
C ALA A 58 -6.38 1.32 -3.14
N ASP A 59 -5.07 1.49 -3.29
CA ASP A 59 -4.00 0.87 -2.53
C ASP A 59 -2.81 1.83 -2.47
N MET A 60 -1.81 1.56 -1.62
CA MET A 60 -0.59 2.37 -1.58
C MET A 60 0.11 2.31 -2.93
N ILE A 61 0.35 3.48 -3.52
CA ILE A 61 1.02 3.58 -4.81
C ILE A 61 2.53 3.45 -4.58
N ARG A 62 3.16 2.55 -5.32
CA ARG A 62 4.59 2.24 -5.24
C ARG A 62 5.34 2.82 -6.44
N PRO A 63 6.19 3.82 -6.24
CA PRO A 63 6.94 4.45 -7.35
C PRO A 63 7.82 3.45 -8.11
N ASP A 64 8.45 2.51 -7.41
CA ASP A 64 9.29 1.47 -7.99
C ASP A 64 8.52 0.55 -8.96
N VAL A 65 7.31 0.16 -8.58
CA VAL A 65 6.42 -0.64 -9.42
C VAL A 65 5.95 0.15 -10.65
N MET A 66 5.61 1.44 -10.45
CA MET A 66 5.19 2.29 -11.56
C MET A 66 6.34 2.49 -12.56
N GLN A 67 7.57 2.69 -12.07
CA GLN A 67 8.74 2.79 -12.94
C GLN A 67 9.00 1.48 -13.69
N ALA A 68 8.93 0.33 -13.02
CA ALA A 68 9.06 -0.98 -13.67
C ALA A 68 8.02 -1.19 -14.78
N PHE A 69 6.80 -0.66 -14.62
CA PHE A 69 5.79 -0.71 -15.68
C PHE A 69 6.16 0.19 -16.87
N VAL A 70 6.67 1.39 -16.62
CA VAL A 70 7.18 2.28 -17.68
C VAL A 70 8.30 1.62 -18.45
N ASP A 71 9.28 1.02 -17.73
CA ASP A 71 10.43 0.33 -18.33
C ASP A 71 9.99 -0.86 -19.18
N ALA A 72 8.95 -1.58 -18.75
CA ALA A 72 8.44 -2.74 -19.46
C ALA A 72 7.62 -2.41 -20.71
N PHE A 73 6.92 -1.25 -20.73
CA PHE A 73 5.92 -0.94 -21.76
C PHE A 73 6.16 0.39 -22.49
N GLY A 74 7.26 1.07 -22.20
CA GLY A 74 7.63 2.32 -22.90
C GLY A 74 7.75 2.12 -24.41
N ASP A 75 8.39 1.04 -24.85
CA ASP A 75 8.55 0.70 -26.27
C ASP A 75 7.20 0.38 -26.95
N ALA A 76 6.17 -0.02 -26.19
CA ALA A 76 4.81 -0.18 -26.67
C ALA A 76 4.01 1.15 -26.71
N GLY A 77 4.67 2.29 -26.48
CA GLY A 77 4.07 3.62 -26.52
C GLY A 77 3.45 4.11 -25.21
N PHE A 78 3.59 3.36 -24.08
CA PHE A 78 3.13 3.82 -22.79
C PHE A 78 3.95 5.01 -22.29
N LYS A 79 3.28 6.07 -21.85
CA LYS A 79 3.92 7.28 -21.35
C LYS A 79 3.80 7.38 -19.84
N ALA A 80 4.89 7.62 -19.14
CA ALA A 80 4.89 7.84 -17.69
C ALA A 80 3.93 8.97 -17.26
N SER A 81 3.77 10.00 -18.11
CA SER A 81 2.82 11.09 -17.90
C SER A 81 1.34 10.67 -17.97
N SER A 82 1.04 9.47 -18.48
CA SER A 82 -0.32 8.92 -18.47
C SER A 82 -0.77 8.46 -17.10
N PHE A 83 0.14 8.20 -16.17
CA PHE A 83 -0.25 7.82 -14.82
C PHE A 83 -1.07 8.91 -14.14
N LEU A 84 -2.12 8.48 -13.46
CA LEU A 84 -3.07 9.34 -12.76
C LEU A 84 -3.26 8.84 -11.32
N PRO A 85 -2.31 9.13 -10.42
CA PRO A 85 -2.46 8.83 -9.00
C PRO A 85 -3.74 9.43 -8.44
N SER A 86 -4.43 8.66 -7.61
CA SER A 86 -5.68 9.11 -6.98
C SER A 86 -5.83 8.49 -5.59
N TYR A 87 -6.54 9.20 -4.74
CA TYR A 87 -6.95 8.72 -3.42
C TYR A 87 -8.47 8.76 -3.30
N GLY A 88 -9.02 7.75 -2.66
CA GLY A 88 -10.44 7.68 -2.38
C GLY A 88 -10.84 6.38 -1.70
N LEU A 89 -12.10 6.31 -1.31
CA LEU A 89 -12.70 5.22 -0.56
C LEU A 89 -14.19 5.11 -0.89
N ALA A 90 -14.80 3.96 -0.58
CA ALA A 90 -16.20 3.70 -0.88
C ALA A 90 -17.14 4.70 -0.20
N GLU A 91 -16.78 5.17 0.98
CA GLU A 91 -17.51 6.15 1.79
C GLU A 91 -17.62 7.52 1.12
N THR A 92 -16.82 7.78 0.10
CA THR A 92 -16.88 8.99 -0.76
C THR A 92 -17.33 8.66 -2.18
N THR A 93 -18.08 7.60 -2.36
CA THR A 93 -18.44 6.99 -3.65
C THR A 93 -17.24 6.39 -4.36
N LEU A 94 -16.15 7.15 -4.58
CA LEU A 94 -14.91 6.66 -5.16
C LEU A 94 -13.73 7.59 -4.86
N ALA A 95 -13.70 8.79 -5.45
CA ALA A 95 -12.54 9.66 -5.44
C ALA A 95 -12.68 10.83 -4.48
N VAL A 96 -11.66 11.06 -3.66
CA VAL A 96 -11.45 12.26 -2.84
C VAL A 96 -10.49 13.21 -3.53
N SER A 97 -9.42 12.67 -4.11
CA SER A 97 -8.43 13.45 -4.86
C SER A 97 -7.94 12.72 -6.10
N ILE A 98 -7.53 13.48 -7.08
CA ILE A 98 -6.98 12.98 -8.35
C ILE A 98 -5.86 13.91 -8.80
N MET A 99 -4.77 13.30 -9.31
CA MET A 99 -3.67 14.05 -9.91
C MET A 99 -4.12 14.74 -11.21
N PRO A 100 -3.67 15.96 -11.52
CA PRO A 100 -3.95 16.56 -12.83
C PRO A 100 -3.44 15.69 -13.97
N PRO A 101 -4.23 15.55 -15.06
CA PRO A 101 -3.83 14.75 -16.21
C PRO A 101 -2.52 15.24 -16.85
N GLY A 102 -1.63 14.31 -17.17
CA GLY A 102 -0.37 14.59 -17.84
C GLY A 102 0.83 14.84 -16.90
N GLU A 103 0.60 14.92 -15.59
CA GLU A 103 1.67 15.15 -14.62
C GLU A 103 2.38 13.85 -14.17
N GLY A 104 1.73 12.69 -14.36
CA GLY A 104 2.31 11.39 -14.03
C GLY A 104 2.51 11.17 -12.54
N ILE A 105 3.46 10.30 -12.18
CA ILE A 105 3.82 10.00 -10.79
C ILE A 105 4.79 11.06 -10.27
N GLN A 106 4.40 11.76 -9.23
CA GLN A 106 5.26 12.67 -8.47
C GLN A 106 5.44 12.13 -7.07
N VAL A 107 6.64 12.25 -6.52
CA VAL A 107 6.98 11.76 -5.19
C VAL A 107 7.61 12.86 -4.34
N GLU A 108 7.33 12.84 -3.06
CA GLU A 108 8.08 13.59 -2.05
C GLU A 108 8.91 12.61 -1.22
N LEU A 109 10.19 12.93 -0.99
CA LEU A 109 11.06 12.16 -0.12
C LEU A 109 10.91 12.70 1.30
N VAL A 110 10.31 11.90 2.18
CA VAL A 110 10.06 12.26 3.58
C VAL A 110 11.02 11.47 4.45
N GLU A 111 11.67 12.13 5.40
CA GLU A 111 12.55 11.45 6.35
C GLU A 111 11.78 10.44 7.21
N GLU A 112 12.39 9.29 7.44
CA GLU A 112 11.79 8.23 8.28
C GLU A 112 11.49 8.75 9.71
N THR A 113 12.28 9.67 10.21
CA THR A 113 12.08 10.34 11.50
C THR A 113 10.77 11.13 11.58
N GLU A 114 10.38 11.79 10.49
CA GLU A 114 9.09 12.49 10.39
C GLU A 114 7.93 11.50 10.35
N LEU A 115 8.10 10.40 9.62
CA LEU A 115 7.08 9.36 9.48
C LEU A 115 6.85 8.56 10.77
N THR A 116 7.90 8.41 11.57
CA THR A 116 7.85 7.65 12.84
C THR A 116 7.55 8.54 14.05
N GLY A 117 7.64 9.86 13.90
CA GLY A 117 7.46 10.82 14.98
C GLY A 117 8.58 10.83 16.02
N HIS A 118 9.74 10.24 15.71
CA HIS A 118 10.88 10.18 16.64
C HIS A 118 12.20 10.54 15.98
N PRO A 119 13.05 11.32 16.65
CA PRO A 119 14.40 11.57 16.16
C PRO A 119 15.16 10.25 16.03
N GLY A 120 15.84 10.08 14.91
CA GLY A 120 16.74 8.94 14.68
C GLY A 120 17.88 8.90 15.70
N ALA A 121 18.54 7.75 15.84
CA ALA A 121 19.79 7.69 16.61
C ALA A 121 20.85 8.54 15.88
N PRO A 122 21.70 9.31 16.63
CA PRO A 122 22.64 10.25 16.03
C PRO A 122 23.60 9.65 14.99
N ASP A 123 23.89 8.36 15.10
CA ASP A 123 24.85 7.67 14.24
C ASP A 123 24.20 6.82 13.13
N ARG A 124 22.87 6.91 12.93
CA ARG A 124 22.20 6.19 11.84
C ARG A 124 22.15 7.03 10.59
N PRO A 125 22.36 6.43 9.41
CA PRO A 125 22.16 7.13 8.14
C PRO A 125 20.69 7.59 8.04
N ILE A 126 20.49 8.81 7.58
CA ILE A 126 19.17 9.36 7.30
C ILE A 126 18.53 8.51 6.20
N ARG A 127 17.31 8.06 6.44
CA ARG A 127 16.51 7.29 5.48
C ARG A 127 15.33 8.12 5.03
N TYR A 128 14.99 7.94 3.78
CA TYR A 128 13.86 8.59 3.16
C TYR A 128 12.89 7.56 2.61
N ARG A 129 11.61 7.87 2.73
CA ARG A 129 10.54 7.15 2.06
C ARG A 129 9.94 8.01 0.96
N ALA A 130 9.78 7.45 -0.22
CA ALA A 130 9.09 8.10 -1.32
C ALA A 130 7.57 7.98 -1.12
N ILE A 131 6.90 9.11 -0.91
CA ILE A 131 5.44 9.19 -0.78
C ILE A 131 4.88 9.77 -2.07
N VAL A 132 3.90 9.09 -2.67
CA VAL A 132 3.31 9.50 -3.94
C VAL A 132 2.29 10.61 -3.71
N ASN A 133 2.37 11.65 -4.54
CA ASN A 133 1.36 12.68 -4.66
C ASN A 133 0.06 12.08 -5.24
N CYS A 134 -1.02 12.09 -4.46
CA CYS A 134 -2.33 11.57 -4.85
C CYS A 134 -3.26 12.66 -5.41
N GLY A 135 -2.72 13.82 -5.76
CA GLY A 135 -3.44 14.89 -6.42
C GLY A 135 -4.13 15.87 -5.47
N ARG A 136 -5.03 16.65 -6.04
CA ARG A 136 -5.84 17.65 -5.32
C ARG A 136 -7.24 17.13 -5.11
N ALA A 137 -7.93 17.67 -4.12
CA ALA A 137 -9.34 17.39 -3.89
C ALA A 137 -10.13 17.55 -5.19
N VAL A 138 -11.00 16.58 -5.49
CA VAL A 138 -11.91 16.69 -6.63
C VAL A 138 -12.93 17.79 -6.38
N LYS A 139 -13.62 18.23 -7.44
CA LYS A 139 -14.60 19.32 -7.35
C LYS A 139 -15.58 19.09 -6.20
N ASP A 140 -15.80 20.15 -5.41
CA ASP A 140 -16.72 20.22 -4.27
C ASP A 140 -16.36 19.30 -3.08
N MET A 141 -15.21 18.61 -3.13
CA MET A 141 -14.62 17.92 -1.98
C MET A 141 -13.61 18.81 -1.26
N THR A 142 -13.55 18.68 0.04
CA THR A 142 -12.54 19.34 0.90
C THR A 142 -11.79 18.27 1.69
N ILE A 143 -10.47 18.45 1.82
CA ILE A 143 -9.57 17.58 2.58
C ILE A 143 -8.93 18.43 3.67
N GLU A 144 -8.89 17.90 4.88
CA GLU A 144 -8.11 18.45 5.99
C GLU A 144 -7.26 17.36 6.63
N ILE A 145 -6.10 17.75 7.13
CA ILE A 145 -5.29 16.90 8.01
C ILE A 145 -5.52 17.40 9.43
N ARG A 146 -5.90 16.51 10.33
CA ARG A 146 -6.25 16.86 11.70
C ARG A 146 -5.45 16.07 12.73
N ASP A 147 -5.23 16.70 13.88
CA ASP A 147 -4.64 16.05 15.06
C ASP A 147 -5.67 15.14 15.79
N GLU A 148 -5.23 14.55 16.90
CA GLU A 148 -6.08 13.70 17.74
C GLU A 148 -7.25 14.47 18.39
N ASN A 149 -7.14 15.80 18.53
CA ASN A 149 -8.19 16.68 19.01
C ASN A 149 -9.07 17.24 17.88
N ARG A 150 -8.91 16.71 16.66
CA ARG A 150 -9.62 17.12 15.43
C ARG A 150 -9.33 18.55 14.97
N LYS A 151 -8.22 19.15 15.42
CA LYS A 151 -7.80 20.48 14.97
C LYS A 151 -7.02 20.36 13.66
N PRO A 152 -7.28 21.23 12.65
CA PRO A 152 -6.51 21.25 11.43
C PRO A 152 -5.02 21.48 11.70
N LEU A 153 -4.19 20.73 10.99
CA LEU A 153 -2.73 20.81 11.02
C LEU A 153 -2.22 21.64 9.84
N ALA A 154 -1.01 22.19 10.00
CA ALA A 154 -0.33 22.93 8.94
C ALA A 154 0.15 22.00 7.83
N ASP A 155 0.43 22.55 6.66
CA ASP A 155 1.07 21.87 5.55
C ASP A 155 2.32 21.10 6.02
N LYS A 156 2.55 19.94 5.41
CA LYS A 156 3.65 19.01 5.71
C LYS A 156 3.65 18.42 7.12
N THR A 157 2.54 18.55 7.85
CA THR A 157 2.39 17.88 9.15
C THR A 157 1.53 16.64 8.99
N ILE A 158 2.06 15.48 9.41
CA ILE A 158 1.36 14.20 9.31
C ILE A 158 0.27 14.12 10.38
N GLY A 159 -0.93 13.75 9.95
CA GLY A 159 -2.09 13.58 10.82
C GLY A 159 -3.17 12.72 10.17
N LYS A 160 -4.34 12.68 10.79
CA LYS A 160 -5.51 11.96 10.26
C LYS A 160 -6.10 12.71 9.06
N VAL A 161 -6.39 11.97 8.01
CA VAL A 161 -7.04 12.50 6.82
C VAL A 161 -8.55 12.56 7.05
N TRP A 162 -9.08 13.77 6.95
CA TRP A 162 -10.52 14.05 7.03
C TRP A 162 -11.00 14.62 5.71
N CYS A 163 -12.22 14.27 5.31
CA CYS A 163 -12.80 14.85 4.11
C CYS A 163 -14.28 15.13 4.28
N THR A 164 -14.77 16.09 3.50
CA THR A 164 -16.19 16.43 3.38
C THR A 164 -16.54 16.80 1.95
N GLY A 165 -17.81 16.66 1.61
CA GLY A 165 -18.32 17.02 0.29
C GLY A 165 -19.59 16.25 -0.09
N PRO A 166 -20.15 16.54 -1.28
CA PRO A 166 -21.45 15.99 -1.67
C PRO A 166 -21.45 14.50 -1.98
N SER A 167 -20.28 13.89 -2.18
CA SER A 167 -20.16 12.45 -2.48
C SER A 167 -19.97 11.57 -1.24
N LEU A 168 -20.01 12.15 -0.03
CA LEU A 168 -19.96 11.36 1.19
C LEU A 168 -21.18 10.45 1.32
N MET A 169 -20.96 9.25 1.84
CA MET A 169 -22.03 8.36 2.26
C MET A 169 -22.88 9.05 3.34
N LYS A 170 -24.15 8.66 3.45
CA LYS A 170 -25.01 9.11 4.55
C LYS A 170 -24.71 8.31 5.82
N GLU A 171 -24.62 7.01 5.69
CA GLU A 171 -24.39 6.08 6.80
C GLU A 171 -23.94 4.71 6.29
N TYR A 172 -23.36 3.90 7.15
CA TYR A 172 -23.21 2.46 6.92
C TYR A 172 -24.57 1.78 7.11
N PHE A 173 -24.92 0.89 6.21
CA PHE A 173 -26.21 0.23 6.21
C PHE A 173 -26.46 -0.56 7.50
N ARG A 174 -27.44 -0.15 8.31
CA ARG A 174 -27.82 -0.75 9.59
C ARG A 174 -26.68 -0.82 10.61
N ASP A 175 -25.70 0.04 10.51
CA ASP A 175 -24.56 0.12 11.43
C ASP A 175 -24.31 1.57 11.84
N LYS A 176 -25.17 2.02 12.76
CA LYS A 176 -25.10 3.39 13.30
C LYS A 176 -23.83 3.59 14.12
N GLU A 177 -23.37 2.59 14.85
CA GLU A 177 -22.18 2.67 15.69
C GLU A 177 -20.93 2.99 14.86
N SER A 178 -20.68 2.22 13.79
CA SER A 178 -19.57 2.49 12.87
C SER A 178 -19.74 3.83 12.16
N THR A 179 -20.96 4.25 11.86
CA THR A 179 -21.23 5.54 11.23
C THR A 179 -20.86 6.68 12.18
N ASP A 180 -21.37 6.67 13.40
CA ASP A 180 -21.11 7.71 14.41
C ASP A 180 -19.62 7.77 14.81
N ALA A 181 -18.90 6.65 14.69
CA ALA A 181 -17.48 6.58 14.99
C ALA A 181 -16.61 7.30 13.96
N CYS A 182 -17.04 7.37 12.69
CA CYS A 182 -16.26 7.99 11.61
C CYS A 182 -16.84 9.29 11.06
N MET A 183 -18.17 9.53 11.22
CA MET A 183 -18.83 10.74 10.72
C MET A 183 -19.06 11.73 11.84
N VAL A 184 -18.42 12.90 11.79
CA VAL A 184 -18.50 13.92 12.82
C VAL A 184 -18.71 15.30 12.19
N ASP A 185 -19.80 15.96 12.52
CA ASP A 185 -20.11 17.32 12.03
C ASP A 185 -20.05 17.48 10.50
N GLY A 186 -20.48 16.44 9.77
CA GLY A 186 -20.44 16.41 8.30
C GLY A 186 -19.07 16.10 7.70
N TRP A 187 -18.10 15.73 8.51
CA TRP A 187 -16.78 15.29 8.10
C TRP A 187 -16.61 13.78 8.32
N LEU A 188 -15.91 13.14 7.41
CA LEU A 188 -15.51 11.74 7.50
C LEU A 188 -14.06 11.64 7.98
N ASP A 189 -13.83 10.95 9.11
CA ASP A 189 -12.51 10.40 9.46
C ASP A 189 -12.26 9.18 8.57
N THR A 190 -11.37 9.29 7.63
CA THR A 190 -11.10 8.22 6.65
C THR A 190 -10.38 7.01 7.26
N GLY A 191 -9.80 7.18 8.45
CA GLY A 191 -8.91 6.22 9.09
C GLY A 191 -7.52 6.14 8.44
N ASP A 192 -7.25 6.96 7.43
CA ASP A 192 -5.93 7.06 6.80
C ASP A 192 -5.12 8.21 7.43
N MET A 193 -3.80 8.06 7.40
CA MET A 193 -2.83 9.07 7.81
C MET A 193 -2.17 9.66 6.58
N GLY A 194 -1.92 10.97 6.61
CA GLY A 194 -1.30 11.66 5.50
C GLY A 194 -0.95 13.10 5.86
N TYR A 195 -0.54 13.86 4.86
CA TYR A 195 -0.30 15.30 4.97
C TYR A 195 -0.69 16.02 3.68
N LEU A 196 -0.94 17.31 3.78
CA LEU A 196 -1.07 18.19 2.63
C LEU A 196 0.26 18.90 2.36
N SER A 197 0.59 19.12 1.10
CA SER A 197 1.69 19.98 0.65
C SER A 197 1.25 20.77 -0.57
N ASN A 198 1.14 22.10 -0.44
CA ASN A 198 0.66 22.99 -1.51
C ASN A 198 -0.72 22.59 -2.08
N GLY A 199 -1.60 22.03 -1.24
CA GLY A 199 -2.93 21.59 -1.61
C GLY A 199 -2.99 20.22 -2.29
N TYR A 200 -1.87 19.49 -2.38
CA TYR A 200 -1.80 18.10 -2.80
C TYR A 200 -1.81 17.18 -1.58
N ILE A 201 -2.49 16.04 -1.69
CA ILE A 201 -2.54 15.03 -0.63
C ILE A 201 -1.51 13.92 -0.82
N TYR A 202 -0.86 13.56 0.26
CA TYR A 202 0.10 12.45 0.35
C TYR A 202 -0.36 11.49 1.43
N ILE A 203 -0.63 10.23 1.06
CA ILE A 203 -1.10 9.20 2.01
C ILE A 203 0.10 8.42 2.53
N VAL A 204 0.23 8.33 3.84
CA VAL A 204 1.33 7.65 4.52
C VAL A 204 0.97 6.22 4.90
N GLY A 205 -0.27 5.96 5.29
CA GLY A 205 -0.76 4.64 5.66
C GLY A 205 -2.08 4.69 6.41
N ARG A 206 -2.49 3.58 7.03
CA ARG A 206 -3.69 3.51 7.86
C ARG A 206 -3.36 3.64 9.34
N ALA A 207 -4.10 4.49 10.05
CA ALA A 207 -3.90 4.71 11.49
C ALA A 207 -4.00 3.39 12.30
N LYS A 208 -5.00 2.57 11.99
CA LYS A 208 -5.25 1.27 12.68
C LYS A 208 -4.22 0.19 12.37
N ASP A 209 -3.48 0.32 11.27
CA ASP A 209 -2.46 -0.66 10.88
C ASP A 209 -1.09 -0.31 11.48
N MET A 210 -0.90 0.92 11.95
CA MET A 210 0.37 1.39 12.49
C MET A 210 0.85 0.52 13.66
N ILE A 211 2.08 0.08 13.57
CA ILE A 211 2.77 -0.72 14.60
C ILE A 211 3.49 0.25 15.53
N ILE A 212 3.09 0.29 16.80
CA ILE A 212 3.70 1.18 17.79
C ILE A 212 4.54 0.33 18.74
N ILE A 213 5.87 0.53 18.73
CA ILE A 213 6.79 -0.21 19.58
C ILE A 213 7.76 0.76 20.24
N ASN A 214 7.87 0.71 21.56
CA ASN A 214 8.68 1.62 22.35
C ASN A 214 8.40 3.10 22.02
N GLY A 215 7.12 3.42 21.80
CA GLY A 215 6.65 4.74 21.43
C GLY A 215 6.96 5.17 19.99
N LYS A 216 7.57 4.32 19.16
CA LYS A 216 7.88 4.62 17.76
C LYS A 216 6.83 4.03 16.82
N ASN A 217 6.43 4.83 15.84
CA ASN A 217 5.50 4.41 14.80
C ASN A 217 6.24 3.70 13.67
N HIS A 218 5.77 2.52 13.30
CA HIS A 218 6.28 1.77 12.15
C HIS A 218 5.12 1.41 11.23
N TRP A 219 5.30 1.67 9.95
CA TRP A 219 4.29 1.36 8.96
C TRP A 219 4.45 -0.08 8.47
N PRO A 220 3.42 -0.93 8.60
CA PRO A 220 3.50 -2.34 8.18
C PRO A 220 3.97 -2.52 6.75
N GLN A 221 3.52 -1.66 5.85
CA GLN A 221 3.90 -1.73 4.44
C GLN A 221 5.40 -1.54 4.21
N ASP A 222 6.09 -0.77 5.03
CA ASP A 222 7.55 -0.59 4.89
C ASP A 222 8.29 -1.89 5.23
N ILE A 223 7.79 -2.62 6.24
CA ILE A 223 8.29 -3.94 6.60
C ILE A 223 7.98 -4.94 5.48
N GLU A 224 6.73 -4.97 5.00
CA GLU A 224 6.29 -5.88 3.94
C GLU A 224 7.09 -5.66 2.65
N TRP A 225 7.23 -4.40 2.20
CA TRP A 225 8.00 -4.08 0.99
C TRP A 225 9.48 -4.41 1.11
N ALA A 226 10.06 -4.25 2.31
CA ALA A 226 11.43 -4.67 2.54
C ALA A 226 11.60 -6.18 2.39
N VAL A 227 10.69 -6.98 2.94
CA VAL A 227 10.72 -8.44 2.82
C VAL A 227 10.42 -8.90 1.39
N GLU A 228 9.54 -8.21 0.66
CA GLU A 228 9.25 -8.48 -0.77
C GLU A 228 10.47 -8.33 -1.68
N GLN A 229 11.50 -7.58 -1.26
CA GLN A 229 12.77 -7.50 -2.01
C GLN A 229 13.59 -8.78 -1.97
N LEU A 230 13.31 -9.69 -1.04
CA LEU A 230 13.94 -11.00 -1.00
C LEU A 230 13.44 -11.86 -2.16
N PRO A 231 14.32 -12.70 -2.77
CA PRO A 231 13.92 -13.55 -3.88
C PRO A 231 12.74 -14.48 -3.56
N GLY A 232 11.80 -14.59 -4.49
CA GLY A 232 10.67 -15.54 -4.39
C GLY A 232 9.39 -14.98 -3.80
N PHE A 233 9.39 -13.76 -3.29
CA PHE A 233 8.20 -13.09 -2.76
C PHE A 233 7.58 -12.10 -3.73
N LYS A 234 6.32 -11.79 -3.49
CA LYS A 234 5.55 -10.81 -4.24
C LYS A 234 4.53 -10.11 -3.34
N ALA A 235 3.99 -9.03 -3.83
CA ALA A 235 2.95 -8.28 -3.15
C ALA A 235 1.79 -9.16 -2.68
N GLY A 236 1.46 -9.05 -1.38
CA GLY A 236 0.41 -9.81 -0.72
C GLY A 236 0.78 -11.22 -0.28
N ASP A 237 2.06 -11.62 -0.35
CA ASP A 237 2.56 -12.84 0.28
C ASP A 237 3.00 -12.60 1.74
N ILE A 238 3.02 -11.34 2.18
CA ILE A 238 3.54 -10.91 3.47
C ILE A 238 2.50 -10.07 4.20
N ALA A 239 2.35 -10.29 5.50
CA ALA A 239 1.54 -9.47 6.39
C ALA A 239 2.33 -9.12 7.64
N ALA A 240 2.50 -7.83 7.91
CA ALA A 240 3.16 -7.31 9.11
C ALA A 240 2.14 -6.65 10.04
N PHE A 241 2.26 -6.93 11.34
CA PHE A 241 1.42 -6.35 12.40
C PHE A 241 2.12 -6.48 13.76
N SER A 242 1.59 -5.84 14.80
CA SER A 242 2.11 -6.03 16.16
C SER A 242 1.45 -7.21 16.88
N VAL A 243 2.22 -7.89 17.71
CA VAL A 243 1.74 -8.90 18.66
C VAL A 243 2.33 -8.62 20.04
N THR A 244 1.60 -9.01 21.08
CA THR A 244 2.12 -8.97 22.46
C THR A 244 2.76 -10.32 22.78
N THR A 245 4.01 -10.29 23.15
CA THR A 245 4.74 -11.49 23.59
C THR A 245 4.23 -11.98 24.95
N PRO A 246 4.50 -13.24 25.34
CA PRO A 246 4.16 -13.74 26.69
C PRO A 246 4.73 -12.88 27.82
N GLY A 247 5.81 -12.14 27.58
CA GLY A 247 6.39 -11.18 28.52
C GLY A 247 5.68 -9.82 28.58
N GLY A 248 4.60 -9.62 27.81
CA GLY A 248 3.84 -8.36 27.76
C GLY A 248 4.42 -7.28 26.85
N GLU A 249 5.50 -7.57 26.12
CA GLU A 249 6.14 -6.63 25.21
C GLU A 249 5.47 -6.67 23.83
N GLU A 250 5.20 -5.50 23.25
CA GLU A 250 4.80 -5.40 21.85
C GLU A 250 6.00 -5.63 20.93
N THR A 251 5.82 -6.49 19.93
CA THR A 251 6.86 -6.80 18.95
C THR A 251 6.24 -6.92 17.55
N PRO A 252 6.97 -6.59 16.47
CA PRO A 252 6.50 -6.83 15.12
C PRO A 252 6.41 -8.33 14.86
N ALA A 253 5.31 -8.78 14.25
CA ALA A 253 5.16 -10.11 13.69
C ALA A 253 5.02 -9.99 12.18
N VAL A 254 5.70 -10.88 11.46
CA VAL A 254 5.69 -10.94 10.00
C VAL A 254 5.28 -12.36 9.58
N LEU A 255 4.08 -12.48 9.04
CA LEU A 255 3.61 -13.73 8.43
C LEU A 255 3.99 -13.74 6.97
N VAL A 256 4.64 -14.80 6.52
CA VAL A 256 5.16 -14.91 5.16
C VAL A 256 4.71 -16.21 4.52
N GLN A 257 4.01 -16.13 3.40
CA GLN A 257 3.64 -17.29 2.62
C GLN A 257 4.88 -17.86 1.91
N CYS A 258 5.23 -19.10 2.19
CA CYS A 258 6.32 -19.78 1.49
C CYS A 258 5.89 -21.17 0.99
N ARG A 259 6.57 -21.63 -0.06
CA ARG A 259 6.26 -22.89 -0.73
C ARG A 259 7.20 -24.01 -0.36
N THR A 260 8.37 -23.68 0.19
CA THR A 260 9.36 -24.70 0.54
C THR A 260 8.86 -25.56 1.69
N THR A 261 9.02 -26.87 1.55
CA THR A 261 8.76 -27.85 2.59
C THR A 261 10.03 -28.26 3.33
N ASP A 262 11.19 -27.87 2.83
CA ASP A 262 12.48 -28.15 3.44
C ASP A 262 12.70 -27.27 4.70
N GLU A 263 12.99 -27.93 5.82
CA GLU A 263 13.13 -27.25 7.12
C GLU A 263 14.39 -26.37 7.19
N ALA A 264 15.50 -26.80 6.60
CA ALA A 264 16.74 -26.02 6.61
C ALA A 264 16.59 -24.76 5.75
N GLU A 265 15.91 -24.87 4.60
CA GLU A 265 15.59 -23.72 3.78
C GLU A 265 14.65 -22.75 4.53
N ARG A 266 13.63 -23.25 5.24
CA ARG A 266 12.74 -22.43 6.06
C ARG A 266 13.48 -21.72 7.20
N ALA A 267 14.39 -22.41 7.88
CA ALA A 267 15.22 -21.80 8.93
C ALA A 267 16.07 -20.65 8.37
N LYS A 268 16.76 -20.89 7.25
CA LYS A 268 17.55 -19.86 6.56
C LYS A 268 16.68 -18.68 6.13
N LEU A 269 15.49 -18.94 5.62
CA LEU A 269 14.56 -17.91 5.19
C LEU A 269 14.08 -17.05 6.36
N ARG A 270 13.76 -17.65 7.52
CA ARG A 270 13.42 -16.90 8.73
C ARG A 270 14.53 -15.94 9.16
N GLU A 271 15.78 -16.38 9.11
CA GLU A 271 16.94 -15.52 9.42
C GLU A 271 17.04 -14.34 8.44
N GLN A 272 16.96 -14.61 7.13
CA GLN A 272 17.03 -13.56 6.11
C GLN A 272 15.91 -12.51 6.29
N ILE A 273 14.70 -12.96 6.63
CA ILE A 273 13.57 -12.06 6.91
C ILE A 273 13.84 -11.24 8.17
N ARG A 274 14.29 -11.86 9.27
CA ARG A 274 14.66 -11.15 10.51
C ARG A 274 15.70 -10.09 10.27
N ASP A 275 16.77 -10.42 9.55
CA ASP A 275 17.84 -9.48 9.24
C ASP A 275 17.33 -8.33 8.38
N LYS A 276 16.46 -8.63 7.39
CA LYS A 276 15.86 -7.61 6.55
C LYS A 276 14.96 -6.66 7.36
N VAL A 277 14.09 -7.20 8.22
CA VAL A 277 13.23 -6.39 9.10
C VAL A 277 14.09 -5.55 10.06
N ARG A 278 15.08 -6.16 10.70
CA ARG A 278 16.00 -5.45 11.59
C ARG A 278 16.75 -4.33 10.86
N SER A 279 17.14 -4.56 9.62
CA SER A 279 17.83 -3.54 8.82
C SER A 279 16.96 -2.31 8.55
N VAL A 280 15.63 -2.47 8.44
CA VAL A 280 14.66 -1.40 8.18
C VAL A 280 14.19 -0.75 9.48
N THR A 281 13.78 -1.54 10.46
CA THR A 281 13.12 -1.04 11.67
C THR A 281 14.11 -0.84 12.86
N GLY A 282 15.25 -1.50 12.82
CA GLY A 282 16.17 -1.59 13.96
C GLY A 282 15.71 -2.53 15.07
N MET A 283 14.64 -3.31 14.85
CA MET A 283 13.99 -4.15 15.86
C MET A 283 14.08 -5.64 15.50
N ASN A 284 14.00 -6.48 16.53
CA ASN A 284 13.72 -7.89 16.37
C ASN A 284 12.23 -8.07 16.02
N CYS A 285 11.91 -9.15 15.32
CA CYS A 285 10.54 -9.51 14.98
C CYS A 285 10.30 -11.01 15.12
N VAL A 286 9.04 -11.36 15.30
CA VAL A 286 8.56 -12.72 15.14
C VAL A 286 8.37 -12.97 13.64
N VAL A 287 8.98 -14.04 13.12
CA VAL A 287 8.81 -14.43 11.72
C VAL A 287 8.14 -15.79 11.66
N GLU A 288 6.95 -15.80 11.07
CA GLU A 288 6.14 -17.00 10.90
C GLU A 288 5.97 -17.32 9.42
N LEU A 289 6.44 -18.49 9.03
CA LEU A 289 6.23 -18.99 7.67
C LEU A 289 4.94 -19.81 7.63
N VAL A 290 4.08 -19.49 6.66
CA VAL A 290 2.77 -20.11 6.51
C VAL A 290 2.62 -20.70 5.11
N PRO A 291 1.75 -21.71 4.92
CA PRO A 291 1.46 -22.27 3.60
C PRO A 291 0.94 -21.22 2.61
N PRO A 292 1.09 -21.41 1.31
CA PRO A 292 0.50 -20.56 0.30
C PRO A 292 -1.03 -20.46 0.45
N ARG A 293 -1.58 -19.26 0.20
CA ARG A 293 -3.02 -18.93 0.30
C ARG A 293 -3.58 -18.92 1.72
N THR A 294 -2.72 -18.86 2.73
CA THR A 294 -3.14 -18.76 4.14
C THR A 294 -3.56 -17.32 4.49
N LEU A 295 -2.89 -16.31 3.92
CA LEU A 295 -3.21 -14.93 4.24
C LEU A 295 -4.57 -14.51 3.68
N PRO A 296 -5.46 -13.96 4.54
CA PRO A 296 -6.81 -13.59 4.15
C PRO A 296 -6.81 -12.39 3.19
N ARG A 297 -7.76 -12.42 2.26
CA ARG A 297 -7.97 -11.33 1.30
C ARG A 297 -9.37 -10.76 1.44
N THR A 298 -9.49 -9.49 1.11
CA THR A 298 -10.78 -8.81 0.97
C THR A 298 -11.51 -9.28 -0.31
N SER A 299 -12.76 -8.90 -0.47
CA SER A 299 -13.52 -9.16 -1.70
C SER A 299 -12.86 -8.54 -2.95
N SER A 300 -12.11 -7.44 -2.77
CA SER A 300 -11.32 -6.81 -3.84
C SER A 300 -9.96 -7.47 -4.09
N GLY A 301 -9.63 -8.56 -3.36
CA GLY A 301 -8.38 -9.32 -3.55
C GLY A 301 -7.17 -8.78 -2.77
N LYS A 302 -7.33 -7.69 -2.00
CA LYS A 302 -6.24 -7.12 -1.18
C LYS A 302 -6.02 -7.97 0.07
N MET A 303 -4.77 -8.09 0.52
CA MET A 303 -4.44 -8.70 1.80
C MET A 303 -5.04 -7.86 2.96
N SER A 304 -5.65 -8.55 3.93
CA SER A 304 -6.24 -7.92 5.12
C SER A 304 -5.37 -8.17 6.35
N ARG A 305 -4.57 -7.17 6.76
CA ARG A 305 -3.68 -7.25 7.93
C ARG A 305 -4.45 -7.52 9.21
N ALA A 306 -5.53 -6.78 9.44
CA ALA A 306 -6.34 -6.94 10.64
C ALA A 306 -6.92 -8.36 10.74
N LYS A 307 -7.43 -8.92 9.64
CA LYS A 307 -7.93 -10.29 9.62
C LYS A 307 -6.79 -11.31 9.77
N ALA A 308 -5.63 -11.09 9.15
CA ALA A 308 -4.46 -11.95 9.30
C ALA A 308 -3.99 -11.98 10.76
N ARG A 309 -3.90 -10.82 11.41
CA ARG A 309 -3.58 -10.72 12.84
C ARG A 309 -4.57 -11.47 13.71
N ASN A 310 -5.87 -11.28 13.51
CA ASN A 310 -6.90 -11.95 14.31
C ASN A 310 -6.86 -13.48 14.15
N LEU A 311 -6.74 -13.97 12.93
CA LEU A 311 -6.63 -15.41 12.64
C LEU A 311 -5.33 -16.02 13.20
N TYR A 312 -4.25 -15.27 13.23
CA TYR A 312 -3.00 -15.70 13.84
C TYR A 312 -3.14 -15.79 15.37
N LEU A 313 -3.69 -14.76 16.00
CA LEU A 313 -3.88 -14.73 17.45
C LEU A 313 -4.90 -15.76 17.97
N SER A 314 -5.92 -16.08 17.16
CA SER A 314 -6.89 -17.16 17.48
C SER A 314 -6.36 -18.56 17.23
N GLY A 315 -5.17 -18.70 16.60
CA GLY A 315 -4.58 -19.99 16.25
C GLY A 315 -5.19 -20.66 15.01
N GLU A 316 -6.06 -19.95 14.27
CA GLU A 316 -6.63 -20.44 13.01
C GLU A 316 -5.58 -20.44 11.87
N ILE A 317 -4.67 -19.49 11.87
CA ILE A 317 -3.46 -19.55 11.03
C ILE A 317 -2.41 -20.36 11.78
N GLN A 318 -2.04 -21.51 11.21
CA GLN A 318 -1.00 -22.38 11.75
C GLN A 318 0.29 -22.21 10.95
N PRO A 319 1.32 -21.60 11.53
CA PRO A 319 2.64 -21.56 10.92
C PRO A 319 3.26 -22.95 10.77
N TYR A 320 4.21 -23.08 9.85
CA TYR A 320 5.05 -24.28 9.82
C TYR A 320 5.80 -24.43 11.14
N ALA A 321 5.79 -25.64 11.68
CA ALA A 321 6.51 -25.95 12.91
C ALA A 321 8.00 -25.57 12.78
N ILE A 322 8.57 -25.08 13.87
CA ILE A 322 10.01 -24.87 14.02
C ILE A 322 10.55 -26.15 14.63
N ALA A 323 11.51 -26.80 13.96
CA ALA A 323 12.21 -27.94 14.57
C ALA A 323 12.85 -27.50 15.89
N ALA A 324 12.66 -28.31 16.93
CA ALA A 324 13.18 -28.07 18.26
C ALA A 324 14.71 -28.19 18.31
#